data_258dc56acd38d1de7e92d69e010b573f
#
_entry.id   258dc56acd38d1de7e92d69e010b573f
#
_cell.length_a   1.000
_cell.length_b   1.000
_cell.length_c   1.000
_cell.angle_alpha   90.00
_cell.angle_beta   90.00
_cell.angle_gamma   90.00
#
_symmetry.space_group_name_H-M   'P 1'
#
loop_
_entity.id
_entity.type
_entity.pdbx_description
1 polymer ?
#
loop_
_entity_poly.entity_id
_entity_poly.type
_entity_poly.pdbx_seq_one_letter_code
_entity_poly.pdbx_strand_id
1 'polypeptide(L)'
;RIIDADQIRRRWRRELWNMEKQIQANVVFTDDAYLKTRYLPREDGGYTIRVGRGGRRDILACKELYGKAVKTARELDCTACAFDLCAAAELGQEGLFAAVEGVCGGAYRKKFALSGRWEPELACSFPGADAEGEQVQKAWQLARSIMETRDLVNCPANLLRPEMLAQKLKDMADGLPIEAELYDRQALERL
;
A
#
# COMPACT_ATOMS: atom_id res chain seq x y z
N ARG A 1 -30.81 -5.39 -10.18
CA ARG A 1 -29.74 -6.42 -9.99
C ARG A 1 -30.04 -7.11 -8.67
N ILE A 2 -30.49 -8.36 -8.74
CA ILE A 2 -30.74 -9.19 -7.56
C ILE A 2 -29.36 -9.52 -6.98
N ILE A 3 -29.09 -9.01 -5.80
CA ILE A 3 -27.83 -9.34 -5.09
C ILE A 3 -28.02 -10.78 -4.58
N ASP A 4 -27.14 -11.67 -5.01
CA ASP A 4 -27.16 -13.09 -4.63
C ASP A 4 -27.04 -13.23 -3.11
N ALA A 5 -28.05 -13.85 -2.48
CA ALA A 5 -28.10 -14.09 -1.04
C ALA A 5 -26.87 -14.87 -0.53
N ASP A 6 -26.28 -15.73 -1.37
CA ASP A 6 -25.05 -16.46 -1.04
C ASP A 6 -23.80 -15.57 -1.06
N GLN A 7 -23.75 -14.54 -1.90
CA GLN A 7 -22.69 -13.53 -1.85
C GLN A 7 -22.78 -12.71 -0.56
N ILE A 8 -23.99 -12.32 -0.15
CA ILE A 8 -24.22 -11.62 1.12
C ILE A 8 -23.78 -12.51 2.29
N ARG A 9 -24.19 -13.77 2.34
CA ARG A 9 -23.83 -14.70 3.43
C ARG A 9 -22.33 -14.97 3.50
N ARG A 10 -21.64 -15.09 2.35
CA ARG A 10 -20.18 -15.24 2.29
C ARG A 10 -19.46 -13.99 2.77
N ARG A 11 -19.97 -12.81 2.42
CA ARG A 11 -19.45 -11.53 2.89
C ARG A 11 -19.62 -11.39 4.40
N TRP A 12 -20.83 -11.65 4.95
CA TRP A 12 -21.12 -11.61 6.38
C TRP A 12 -20.28 -12.60 7.20
N ARG A 13 -20.13 -13.84 6.75
CA ARG A 13 -19.27 -14.82 7.42
C ARG A 13 -17.81 -14.37 7.44
N ARG A 14 -17.35 -13.71 6.41
CA ARG A 14 -15.98 -13.22 6.28
C ARG A 14 -15.75 -11.97 7.15
N GLU A 15 -16.71 -11.06 7.20
CA GLU A 15 -16.68 -9.89 8.07
C GLU A 15 -16.74 -10.29 9.55
N LEU A 16 -17.60 -11.25 9.94
CA LEU A 16 -17.65 -11.81 11.29
C LEU A 16 -16.35 -12.53 11.66
N TRP A 17 -15.77 -13.31 10.74
CA TRP A 17 -14.51 -14.01 10.99
C TRP A 17 -13.32 -13.06 11.15
N ASN A 18 -13.32 -11.94 10.41
CA ASN A 18 -12.30 -10.89 10.53
C ASN A 18 -12.48 -10.03 11.79
N MET A 19 -13.71 -9.88 12.31
CA MET A 19 -13.95 -9.19 13.59
C MET A 19 -13.48 -10.01 14.81
N GLU A 20 -13.50 -11.34 14.71
CA GLU A 20 -13.09 -12.24 15.81
C GLU A 20 -11.58 -12.48 15.88
N LYS A 21 -10.83 -12.24 14.80
CA LYS A 21 -9.36 -12.43 14.76
C LYS A 21 -8.67 -11.25 14.07
N GLN A 22 -8.39 -10.20 14.83
CA GLN A 22 -7.39 -9.22 14.42
C GLN A 22 -5.99 -9.84 14.60
N ILE A 23 -5.47 -10.46 13.54
CA ILE A 23 -4.10 -10.99 13.55
C ILE A 23 -3.15 -9.81 13.29
N GLN A 24 -2.37 -9.48 14.31
CA GLN A 24 -1.41 -8.39 14.24
C GLN A 24 0.01 -8.93 14.02
N ALA A 25 0.78 -8.26 13.18
CA ALA A 25 2.19 -8.54 13.00
C ALA A 25 3.05 -7.36 13.45
N ASN A 26 4.10 -7.66 14.22
CA ASN A 26 5.18 -6.72 14.51
C ASN A 26 6.37 -7.06 13.60
N VAL A 27 6.81 -6.11 12.79
CA VAL A 27 7.96 -6.29 11.89
C VAL A 27 9.19 -5.69 12.54
N VAL A 28 10.24 -6.51 12.63
CA VAL A 28 11.54 -6.14 13.16
C VAL A 28 12.60 -6.42 12.12
N PHE A 29 13.46 -5.43 11.85
CA PHE A 29 14.58 -5.57 10.94
C PHE A 29 15.86 -5.92 11.70
N THR A 30 16.63 -6.85 11.17
CA THR A 30 17.85 -7.34 11.81
C THR A 30 19.04 -7.24 10.87
N ASP A 31 20.23 -7.02 11.41
CA ASP A 31 21.46 -6.92 10.63
C ASP A 31 22.06 -8.27 10.20
N ASP A 32 21.36 -9.37 10.49
CA ASP A 32 21.76 -10.67 10.02
C ASP A 32 21.66 -10.75 8.49
N ALA A 33 22.80 -10.72 7.81
CA ALA A 33 22.89 -10.76 6.35
C ALA A 33 22.39 -12.09 5.75
N TYR A 34 22.39 -13.17 6.54
CA TYR A 34 21.96 -14.49 6.12
C TYR A 34 20.50 -14.78 6.47
N LEU A 35 19.90 -13.98 7.33
CA LEU A 35 18.50 -14.14 7.68
C LEU A 35 17.63 -13.76 6.49
N LYS A 36 16.95 -14.76 5.93
CA LYS A 36 15.79 -14.51 5.08
C LYS A 36 14.65 -14.01 5.98
N THR A 37 13.46 -13.80 5.44
CA THR A 37 12.29 -13.49 6.26
C THR A 37 11.90 -14.71 7.08
N ARG A 38 11.70 -14.52 8.39
CA ARG A 38 11.13 -15.52 9.31
C ARG A 38 9.98 -14.90 10.09
N TYR A 39 9.03 -15.73 10.51
CA TYR A 39 7.97 -15.33 11.40
C TYR A 39 7.90 -16.26 12.61
N LEU A 40 7.52 -15.70 13.74
CA LEU A 40 7.37 -16.39 15.01
C LEU A 40 5.98 -16.08 15.53
N PRO A 41 5.17 -17.12 15.85
CA PRO A 41 3.89 -16.91 16.52
C PRO A 41 4.10 -16.22 17.87
N ARG A 42 3.15 -15.39 18.27
CA ARG A 42 3.08 -14.75 19.57
C ARG A 42 1.96 -15.36 20.41
N GLU A 43 2.06 -15.23 21.72
CA GLU A 43 1.04 -15.77 22.67
C GLU A 43 -0.34 -15.10 22.47
N ASP A 44 -0.37 -13.87 21.99
CA ASP A 44 -1.61 -13.12 21.68
C ASP A 44 -2.28 -13.53 20.35
N GLY A 45 -1.77 -14.55 19.67
CA GLY A 45 -2.26 -15.03 18.39
C GLY A 45 -1.75 -14.23 17.18
N GLY A 46 -0.91 -13.22 17.39
CA GLY A 46 -0.23 -12.47 16.35
C GLY A 46 1.12 -13.07 15.94
N TYR A 47 1.89 -12.32 15.17
CA TYR A 47 3.22 -12.73 14.69
C TYR A 47 4.28 -11.66 14.94
N THR A 48 5.51 -12.11 15.16
CA THR A 48 6.71 -11.28 14.99
C THR A 48 7.37 -11.69 13.67
N ILE A 49 7.42 -10.78 12.70
CA ILE A 49 8.08 -10.98 11.41
C ILE A 49 9.47 -10.38 11.50
N ARG A 50 10.50 -11.22 11.40
CA ARG A 50 11.90 -10.79 11.36
C ARG A 50 12.38 -10.78 9.91
N VAL A 51 12.90 -9.65 9.46
CA VAL A 51 13.43 -9.49 8.12
C VAL A 51 14.90 -9.11 8.19
N GLY A 52 15.76 -9.91 7.59
CA GLY A 52 17.19 -9.61 7.49
C GLY A 52 17.42 -8.49 6.47
N ARG A 53 18.18 -7.48 6.87
CA ARG A 53 18.47 -6.29 6.05
C ARG A 53 19.43 -6.55 4.90
N GLY A 54 20.14 -7.69 4.94
CA GLY A 54 21.17 -8.00 3.95
C GLY A 54 22.37 -7.04 4.02
N GLY A 55 23.14 -7.00 2.95
CA GLY A 55 24.35 -6.15 2.88
C GLY A 55 24.12 -4.78 2.26
N ARG A 56 22.95 -4.54 1.63
CA ARG A 56 22.65 -3.26 0.97
C ARG A 56 22.02 -2.27 1.96
N ARG A 57 22.47 -1.02 1.89
CA ARG A 57 22.00 0.10 2.75
C ARG A 57 21.64 1.32 1.90
N ASP A 58 20.91 1.08 0.81
CA ASP A 58 20.46 2.12 -0.11
C ASP A 58 18.92 2.26 -0.05
N ILE A 59 18.41 3.32 -0.66
CA ILE A 59 16.98 3.66 -0.71
C ILE A 59 16.15 2.55 -1.33
N LEU A 60 16.64 1.92 -2.40
CA LEU A 60 15.93 0.84 -3.07
C LEU A 60 15.86 -0.41 -2.18
N ALA A 61 16.98 -0.76 -1.52
CA ALA A 61 16.98 -1.87 -0.57
C ALA A 61 16.03 -1.64 0.61
N CYS A 62 15.98 -0.41 1.12
CA CYS A 62 15.02 -0.03 2.16
C CYS A 62 13.57 -0.26 1.69
N LYS A 63 13.21 0.26 0.52
CA LYS A 63 11.88 0.07 -0.07
C LYS A 63 11.52 -1.41 -0.28
N GLU A 64 12.44 -2.20 -0.82
CA GLU A 64 12.25 -3.65 -1.03
C GLU A 64 12.04 -4.39 0.30
N LEU A 65 12.77 -4.00 1.34
CA LEU A 65 12.73 -4.59 2.66
C LEU A 65 11.33 -4.45 3.30
N TYR A 66 10.80 -3.23 3.32
CA TYR A 66 9.46 -2.96 3.85
C TYR A 66 8.37 -3.61 3.00
N GLY A 67 8.49 -3.57 1.68
CA GLY A 67 7.55 -4.24 0.78
C GLY A 67 7.52 -5.76 0.96
N LYS A 68 8.66 -6.39 1.23
CA LYS A 68 8.77 -7.82 1.53
C LYS A 68 8.10 -8.17 2.85
N ALA A 69 8.28 -7.34 3.88
CA ALA A 69 7.64 -7.55 5.17
C ALA A 69 6.11 -7.52 5.07
N VAL A 70 5.55 -6.56 4.31
CA VAL A 70 4.12 -6.50 4.02
C VAL A 70 3.61 -7.75 3.32
N LYS A 71 4.32 -8.22 2.29
CA LYS A 71 3.95 -9.46 1.58
C LYS A 71 3.88 -10.65 2.53
N THR A 72 4.88 -10.79 3.42
CA THR A 72 4.90 -11.87 4.42
C THR A 72 3.73 -11.74 5.40
N ALA A 73 3.41 -10.52 5.89
CA ALA A 73 2.27 -10.30 6.77
C ALA A 73 0.94 -10.75 6.11
N ARG A 74 0.81 -10.51 4.80
CA ARG A 74 -0.37 -10.92 4.02
C ARG A 74 -0.44 -12.43 3.81
N GLU A 75 0.69 -13.09 3.59
CA GLU A 75 0.77 -14.56 3.49
C GLU A 75 0.35 -15.23 4.80
N LEU A 76 0.46 -14.52 5.93
CA LEU A 76 0.03 -14.94 7.26
C LEU A 76 -1.40 -14.47 7.61
N ASP A 77 -2.15 -13.95 6.65
CA ASP A 77 -3.51 -13.42 6.83
C ASP A 77 -3.61 -12.33 7.92
N CYS A 78 -2.52 -11.57 8.15
CA CYS A 78 -2.55 -10.46 9.09
C CYS A 78 -3.49 -9.36 8.62
N THR A 79 -4.20 -8.75 9.57
CA THR A 79 -5.11 -7.61 9.32
C THR A 79 -4.46 -6.28 9.71
N ALA A 80 -3.43 -6.31 10.56
CA ALA A 80 -2.65 -5.14 10.92
C ALA A 80 -1.15 -5.49 11.00
N CYS A 81 -0.31 -4.50 10.69
CA CYS A 81 1.13 -4.65 10.69
C CYS A 81 1.81 -3.38 11.22
N ALA A 82 2.64 -3.54 12.24
CA ALA A 82 3.43 -2.48 12.83
C ALA A 82 4.90 -2.65 12.43
N PHE A 83 5.51 -1.61 11.88
CA PHE A 83 6.89 -1.63 11.37
C PHE A 83 7.79 -0.78 12.23
N ASP A 84 8.97 -1.28 12.63
CA ASP A 84 10.01 -0.40 13.16
C ASP A 84 10.64 0.44 12.02
N LEU A 85 11.20 1.58 12.38
CA LEU A 85 11.86 2.49 11.45
C LEU A 85 13.40 2.41 11.50
N CYS A 86 13.98 1.47 12.23
CA CYS A 86 15.44 1.39 12.39
C CYS A 86 16.17 1.34 11.05
N ALA A 87 15.66 0.57 10.10
CA ALA A 87 16.27 0.45 8.77
C ALA A 87 16.13 1.72 7.94
N ALA A 88 15.06 2.48 8.12
CA ALA A 88 14.81 3.74 7.42
C ALA A 88 15.60 4.91 8.05
N ALA A 89 15.73 4.93 9.37
CA ALA A 89 16.36 6.01 10.10
C ALA A 89 17.81 6.27 9.69
N GLU A 90 18.53 5.23 9.31
CA GLU A 90 19.92 5.33 8.82
C GLU A 90 20.05 6.13 7.51
N LEU A 91 18.98 6.21 6.73
CA LEU A 91 18.89 6.93 5.46
C LEU A 91 18.19 8.29 5.60
N GLY A 92 17.90 8.69 6.83
CA GLY A 92 17.24 9.97 7.11
C GLY A 92 15.85 10.08 6.48
N GLN A 93 15.50 11.27 5.99
CA GLN A 93 14.20 11.55 5.42
C GLN A 93 13.88 10.68 4.19
N GLU A 94 14.85 10.45 3.32
CA GLU A 94 14.66 9.60 2.13
C GLU A 94 14.36 8.15 2.52
N GLY A 95 14.96 7.67 3.61
CA GLY A 95 14.66 6.36 4.18
C GLY A 95 13.21 6.24 4.66
N LEU A 96 12.67 7.27 5.30
CA LEU A 96 11.27 7.31 5.70
C LEU A 96 10.34 7.22 4.48
N PHE A 97 10.62 8.02 3.44
CA PHE A 97 9.84 7.95 2.19
C PHE A 97 9.91 6.56 1.55
N ALA A 98 11.11 5.96 1.50
CA ALA A 98 11.32 4.61 0.97
C ALA A 98 10.55 3.55 1.76
N ALA A 99 10.54 3.64 3.09
CA ALA A 99 9.81 2.73 3.97
C ALA A 99 8.30 2.79 3.70
N VAL A 100 7.72 3.99 3.71
CA VAL A 100 6.29 4.20 3.44
C VAL A 100 5.91 3.75 2.03
N GLU A 101 6.71 4.10 1.02
CA GLU A 101 6.48 3.66 -0.36
C GLU A 101 6.59 2.13 -0.49
N GLY A 102 7.55 1.52 0.20
CA GLY A 102 7.72 0.07 0.26
C GLY A 102 6.50 -0.62 0.85
N VAL A 103 5.98 -0.10 1.97
CA VAL A 103 4.75 -0.60 2.61
C VAL A 103 3.56 -0.47 1.66
N CYS A 104 3.31 0.71 1.09
CA CYS A 104 2.23 0.93 0.13
C CYS A 104 2.36 0.02 -1.10
N GLY A 105 3.57 -0.10 -1.64
CA GLY A 105 3.85 -0.97 -2.79
C GLY A 105 3.64 -2.45 -2.51
N GLY A 106 4.01 -2.91 -1.32
CA GLY A 106 3.77 -4.28 -0.85
C GLY A 106 2.28 -4.57 -0.58
N ALA A 107 1.55 -3.56 -0.09
CA ALA A 107 0.12 -3.63 0.16
C ALA A 107 -0.72 -3.44 -1.12
N TYR A 108 -0.16 -2.86 -2.16
CA TYR A 108 -0.88 -2.53 -3.40
C TYR A 108 -1.53 -3.74 -4.06
N ARG A 109 -2.78 -3.57 -4.46
CA ARG A 109 -3.57 -4.54 -5.22
C ARG A 109 -4.11 -3.90 -6.49
N LYS A 110 -4.03 -4.62 -7.60
CA LYS A 110 -4.66 -4.19 -8.84
C LYS A 110 -6.19 -4.24 -8.68
N LYS A 111 -6.84 -3.08 -8.76
CA LYS A 111 -8.32 -2.98 -8.64
C LYS A 111 -9.07 -3.74 -9.73
N PHE A 112 -8.43 -3.94 -10.88
CA PHE A 112 -9.02 -4.56 -12.07
C PHE A 112 -8.55 -6.00 -12.28
N ALA A 113 -8.12 -6.69 -11.22
CA ALA A 113 -7.72 -8.09 -11.34
C ALA A 113 -8.95 -8.98 -11.59
N LEU A 114 -8.87 -9.82 -12.63
CA LEU A 114 -9.95 -10.74 -13.04
C LEU A 114 -10.25 -11.83 -11.98
N SER A 115 -9.33 -12.07 -11.06
CA SER A 115 -9.43 -13.15 -10.07
C SER A 115 -10.54 -12.95 -9.03
N GLY A 116 -11.12 -11.77 -8.91
CA GLY A 116 -12.25 -11.49 -8.01
C GLY A 116 -12.03 -11.85 -6.53
N ARG A 117 -10.81 -12.27 -6.16
CA ARG A 117 -10.49 -12.66 -4.79
C ARG A 117 -10.40 -11.39 -3.96
N TRP A 118 -11.41 -11.20 -3.11
CA TRP A 118 -11.35 -10.15 -2.10
C TRP A 118 -10.27 -10.52 -1.09
N GLU A 119 -9.41 -9.57 -0.78
CA GLU A 119 -8.45 -9.71 0.30
C GLU A 119 -8.61 -8.51 1.24
N PRO A 120 -8.59 -8.75 2.56
CA PRO A 120 -8.73 -7.69 3.53
C PRO A 120 -7.63 -6.63 3.37
N GLU A 121 -7.99 -5.40 3.62
CA GLU A 121 -7.03 -4.30 3.68
C GLU A 121 -6.13 -4.51 4.90
N LEU A 122 -4.81 -4.44 4.69
CA LEU A 122 -3.84 -4.53 5.76
C LEU A 122 -3.59 -3.13 6.33
N ALA A 123 -3.98 -2.90 7.57
CA ALA A 123 -3.65 -1.68 8.28
C ALA A 123 -2.16 -1.63 8.62
N CYS A 124 -1.46 -0.59 8.18
CA CYS A 124 -0.02 -0.43 8.39
C CYS A 124 0.28 0.78 9.28
N SER A 125 1.19 0.62 10.25
CA SER A 125 1.59 1.67 11.16
C SER A 125 3.10 1.65 11.43
N PHE A 126 3.62 2.79 11.87
CA PHE A 126 5.02 2.97 12.29
C PHE A 126 5.05 3.45 13.75
N PRO A 127 4.98 2.54 14.74
CA PRO A 127 5.06 2.91 16.14
C PRO A 127 6.39 3.63 16.45
N GLY A 128 6.33 4.72 17.23
CA GLY A 128 7.50 5.51 17.56
C GLY A 128 7.91 6.56 16.52
N ALA A 129 7.32 6.54 15.31
CA ALA A 129 7.30 7.72 14.48
C ALA A 129 6.24 8.68 15.04
N ASP A 130 6.53 9.97 14.96
CA ASP A 130 5.47 10.98 15.11
C ASP A 130 4.51 10.80 13.92
N ALA A 131 3.48 9.97 14.13
CA ALA A 131 2.53 9.60 13.08
C ALA A 131 1.76 10.82 12.54
N GLU A 132 1.68 11.89 13.32
CA GLU A 132 1.11 13.18 12.93
C GLU A 132 2.17 14.12 12.37
N GLY A 133 3.44 13.74 12.45
CA GLY A 133 4.55 14.55 11.95
C GLY A 133 4.45 14.85 10.47
N GLU A 134 4.76 16.08 10.10
CA GLU A 134 4.65 16.57 8.71
C GLU A 134 5.37 15.67 7.69
N GLN A 135 6.51 15.10 8.06
CA GLN A 135 7.31 14.24 7.18
C GLN A 135 6.62 12.89 6.91
N VAL A 136 6.00 12.31 7.92
CA VAL A 136 5.23 11.06 7.77
C VAL A 136 4.01 11.29 6.89
N GLN A 137 3.30 12.40 7.11
CA GLN A 137 2.15 12.78 6.30
C GLN A 137 2.54 12.98 4.82
N LYS A 138 3.64 13.69 4.56
CA LYS A 138 4.18 13.88 3.20
C LYS A 138 4.55 12.54 2.55
N ALA A 139 5.18 11.64 3.29
CA ALA A 139 5.54 10.31 2.80
C ALA A 139 4.29 9.51 2.38
N TRP A 140 3.24 9.51 3.22
CA TRP A 140 1.97 8.85 2.90
C TRP A 140 1.28 9.47 1.69
N GLN A 141 1.24 10.81 1.58
CA GLN A 141 0.65 11.49 0.43
C GLN A 141 1.36 11.12 -0.87
N LEU A 142 2.70 11.16 -0.88
CA LEU A 142 3.49 10.77 -2.05
C LEU A 142 3.24 9.30 -2.43
N ALA A 143 3.33 8.38 -1.47
CA ALA A 143 3.10 6.96 -1.72
C ALA A 143 1.68 6.70 -2.26
N ARG A 144 0.67 7.40 -1.74
CA ARG A 144 -0.71 7.33 -2.21
C ARG A 144 -0.83 7.78 -3.66
N SER A 145 -0.24 8.91 -4.04
CA SER A 145 -0.24 9.40 -5.42
C SER A 145 0.42 8.42 -6.39
N ILE A 146 1.51 7.75 -5.95
CA ILE A 146 2.14 6.68 -6.74
C ILE A 146 1.18 5.51 -6.93
N MET A 147 0.44 5.09 -5.91
CA MET A 147 -0.53 3.98 -6.02
C MET A 147 -1.71 4.36 -6.92
N GLU A 148 -2.21 5.59 -6.85
CA GLU A 148 -3.26 6.11 -7.73
C GLU A 148 -2.79 6.14 -9.19
N THR A 149 -1.56 6.57 -9.45
CA THR A 149 -0.95 6.50 -10.78
C THR A 149 -0.87 5.05 -11.30
N ARG A 150 -0.49 4.11 -10.43
CA ARG A 150 -0.48 2.68 -10.79
C ARG A 150 -1.88 2.14 -11.10
N ASP A 151 -2.91 2.61 -10.42
CA ASP A 151 -4.30 2.28 -10.74
C ASP A 151 -4.67 2.75 -12.15
N LEU A 152 -4.26 3.97 -12.55
CA LEU A 152 -4.49 4.50 -13.89
C LEU A 152 -3.77 3.65 -14.95
N VAL A 153 -2.49 3.35 -14.72
CA VAL A 153 -1.68 2.51 -15.64
C VAL A 153 -2.24 1.10 -15.79
N ASN A 154 -2.78 0.52 -14.70
CA ASN A 154 -3.35 -0.82 -14.71
C ASN A 154 -4.83 -0.85 -15.15
N CYS A 155 -5.45 0.29 -15.37
CA CYS A 155 -6.84 0.36 -15.82
C CYS A 155 -6.95 -0.13 -17.27
N PRO A 156 -7.86 -1.07 -17.58
CA PRO A 156 -8.08 -1.54 -18.93
C PRO A 156 -8.50 -0.40 -19.90
N ALA A 157 -8.03 -0.44 -21.14
CA ALA A 157 -8.27 0.61 -22.12
C ALA A 157 -9.75 0.85 -22.45
N ASN A 158 -10.60 -0.16 -22.29
CA ASN A 158 -12.05 -0.02 -22.44
C ASN A 158 -12.71 0.76 -21.28
N LEU A 159 -12.02 0.88 -20.14
CA LEU A 159 -12.49 1.62 -18.95
C LEU A 159 -11.77 2.96 -18.78
N LEU A 160 -10.63 3.16 -19.44
CA LEU A 160 -9.85 4.41 -19.36
C LEU A 160 -9.47 4.87 -20.76
N ARG A 161 -10.44 5.44 -21.47
CA ARG A 161 -10.21 6.11 -22.74
C ARG A 161 -9.58 7.50 -22.51
N PRO A 162 -8.93 8.11 -23.52
CA PRO A 162 -8.27 9.42 -23.37
C PRO A 162 -9.15 10.50 -22.76
N GLU A 163 -10.41 10.60 -23.18
CA GLU A 163 -11.36 11.59 -22.66
C GLU A 163 -11.69 11.35 -21.17
N MET A 164 -11.80 10.07 -20.79
CA MET A 164 -12.06 9.70 -19.40
C MET A 164 -10.85 9.97 -18.51
N LEU A 165 -9.63 9.74 -19.02
CA LEU A 165 -8.41 10.10 -18.31
C LEU A 165 -8.31 11.61 -18.13
N ALA A 166 -8.55 12.38 -19.17
CA ALA A 166 -8.51 13.85 -19.13
C ALA A 166 -9.52 14.39 -18.11
N GLN A 167 -10.77 13.90 -18.13
CA GLN A 167 -11.78 14.32 -17.15
C GLN A 167 -11.37 13.95 -15.71
N LYS A 168 -10.85 12.75 -15.51
CA LYS A 168 -10.41 12.31 -14.19
C LYS A 168 -9.25 13.15 -13.64
N LEU A 169 -8.31 13.54 -14.50
CA LEU A 169 -7.21 14.42 -14.11
C LEU A 169 -7.72 15.83 -13.77
N LYS A 170 -8.71 16.34 -14.51
CA LYS A 170 -9.36 17.59 -14.19
C LYS A 170 -10.08 17.54 -12.82
N ASP A 171 -10.88 16.48 -12.60
CA ASP A 171 -11.59 16.28 -11.32
C ASP A 171 -10.60 16.20 -10.13
N MET A 172 -9.41 15.61 -10.35
CA MET A 172 -8.35 15.58 -9.34
C MET A 172 -7.74 16.98 -9.13
N ALA A 173 -7.61 17.78 -10.16
CA ALA A 173 -7.07 19.14 -10.09
C ALA A 173 -8.00 20.09 -9.37
N ASP A 174 -9.33 19.95 -9.52
CA ASP A 174 -10.34 20.81 -8.88
C ASP A 174 -10.24 20.82 -7.34
N GLY A 175 -9.60 19.80 -6.73
CA GLY A 175 -9.32 19.74 -5.29
C GLY A 175 -7.97 20.32 -4.88
N LEU A 176 -7.19 20.86 -5.81
CA LEU A 176 -5.82 21.34 -5.60
C LEU A 176 -5.68 22.80 -6.02
N PRO A 177 -4.70 23.55 -5.53
CA PRO A 177 -4.44 24.94 -5.94
C PRO A 177 -3.74 25.01 -7.31
N ILE A 178 -4.28 24.32 -8.31
CA ILE A 178 -3.79 24.27 -9.69
C ILE A 178 -4.95 24.45 -10.64
N GLU A 179 -4.70 25.15 -11.76
CA GLU A 179 -5.66 25.28 -12.86
C GLU A 179 -5.43 24.14 -13.86
N ALA A 180 -6.52 23.53 -14.32
CA ALA A 180 -6.47 22.50 -15.34
C ALA A 180 -7.45 22.83 -16.48
N GLU A 181 -6.92 22.93 -17.70
CA GLU A 181 -7.70 23.12 -18.91
C GLU A 181 -7.70 21.83 -19.74
N LEU A 182 -8.86 21.48 -20.27
CA LEU A 182 -9.00 20.36 -21.18
C LEU A 182 -9.22 20.88 -22.61
N TYR A 183 -8.38 20.42 -23.50
CA TYR A 183 -8.53 20.72 -24.95
C TYR A 183 -9.00 19.43 -25.64
N ASP A 184 -10.17 19.50 -26.24
CA ASP A 184 -10.64 18.46 -27.15
C ASP A 184 -9.92 18.54 -28.51
N ARG A 185 -10.18 17.58 -29.39
CA ARG A 185 -9.56 17.56 -30.73
C ARG A 185 -9.81 18.84 -31.51
N GLN A 186 -11.04 19.38 -31.44
CA GLN A 186 -11.40 20.58 -32.21
C GLN A 186 -10.70 21.83 -31.65
N ALA A 187 -10.53 21.90 -30.34
CA ALA A 187 -9.78 22.98 -29.70
C ALA A 187 -8.30 22.92 -30.07
N LEU A 188 -7.70 21.71 -30.07
CA LEU A 188 -6.30 21.52 -30.49
C LEU A 188 -6.05 21.86 -31.97
N GLU A 189 -7.01 21.62 -32.85
CA GLU A 189 -6.91 21.98 -34.27
C GLU A 189 -6.98 23.51 -34.51
N ARG A 190 -7.37 24.28 -33.49
CA ARG A 190 -7.46 25.77 -33.55
C ARG A 190 -6.28 26.49 -32.88
N LEU A 191 -5.46 25.78 -32.15
CA LEU A 191 -4.23 26.26 -31.53
C LEU A 191 -3.07 26.24 -32.54
#